data_ed55a880da5ccc3d92edea7982f02a5a
#
_entry.id   ed55a880da5ccc3d92edea7982f02a5a
#
_cell.length_a   1.000
_cell.length_b   1.000
_cell.length_c   1.000
_cell.angle_alpha   90.00
_cell.angle_beta   90.00
_cell.angle_gamma   90.00
#
_symmetry.space_group_name_H-M   'P 1'
#
loop_
_entity.id
_entity.type
_entity.pdbx_description
1 polymer ?
#
loop_
_entity_poly.entity_id
_entity_poly.type
_entity_poly.pdbx_seq_one_letter_code
_entity_poly.pdbx_strand_id
1 'polypeptide(L)'
;MRAAVVERYGSLAVRDTPTPAPTEGELLVRVRATSLNAVDWYGFRGRPYVARPLMGLRRPRSNGLGGDFAGVVEAVGAGAAGLAPGDEVYGSASGAFAEYVAVSASVERKPANLSFEEAAAVPLAGFTALQGLRDHGGVGPGQRVLVNGAAGGVGTFAVQVAKALGAEVHAVCSTRNVEQAHELGAERVFDYEHEDFTRSDVRYDVLFDNAGSRSWSSMRRVLAPNGRVVLVGGPRSRRMLGPLGHIARVKLAATLHRRAAVFFIAKPNRDDLVTLRELIEAGRVRPVIERRCELAQLGEALRTMDDGHARAKIVVTI
;
A
#
# COMPACT_ATOMS: atom_id res chain seq x y z
N MET A 1 4.96 11.16 24.76
CA MET A 1 3.91 10.62 23.87
C MET A 1 3.94 9.10 23.87
N ARG A 2 2.80 8.46 23.71
CA ARG A 2 2.74 7.00 23.53
C ARG A 2 3.10 6.65 22.08
N ALA A 3 3.95 5.63 21.90
CA ALA A 3 4.35 5.13 20.60
C ALA A 3 4.54 3.60 20.63
N ALA A 4 4.29 2.96 19.50
CA ALA A 4 4.58 1.54 19.32
C ALA A 4 6.06 1.34 19.00
N VAL A 5 6.76 0.62 19.86
CA VAL A 5 8.19 0.37 19.76
C VAL A 5 8.45 -1.12 19.55
N VAL A 6 9.23 -1.46 18.54
CA VAL A 6 9.67 -2.84 18.29
C VAL A 6 10.92 -3.12 19.13
N GLU A 7 10.76 -3.87 20.20
CA GLU A 7 11.85 -4.24 21.10
C GLU A 7 12.76 -5.31 20.47
N ARG A 8 12.13 -6.26 19.80
CA ARG A 8 12.78 -7.32 18.99
C ARG A 8 11.83 -7.77 17.90
N TYR A 9 12.35 -8.41 16.88
CA TYR A 9 11.51 -8.95 15.82
C TYR A 9 10.38 -9.85 16.35
N GLY A 10 9.14 -9.52 16.00
CA GLY A 10 7.95 -10.22 16.47
C GLY A 10 7.43 -9.79 17.86
N SER A 11 8.09 -8.83 18.52
CA SER A 11 7.66 -8.27 19.81
C SER A 11 7.57 -6.74 19.71
N LEU A 12 6.44 -6.21 20.10
CA LEU A 12 6.11 -4.79 20.09
C LEU A 12 5.45 -4.42 21.42
N ALA A 13 5.78 -3.26 21.93
CA ALA A 13 5.13 -2.68 23.11
C ALA A 13 4.80 -1.21 22.84
N VAL A 14 3.71 -0.74 23.43
CA VAL A 14 3.41 0.71 23.50
C VAL A 14 4.19 1.28 24.68
N ARG A 15 4.98 2.32 24.42
CA ARG A 15 5.89 2.94 25.41
C ARG A 15 5.73 4.45 25.38
N ASP A 16 6.04 5.08 26.49
CA ASP A 16 6.26 6.52 26.53
C ASP A 16 7.63 6.85 25.92
N THR A 17 7.60 7.74 24.96
CA THR A 17 8.76 8.23 24.20
C THR A 17 8.75 9.76 24.16
N PRO A 18 9.89 10.43 24.00
CA PRO A 18 9.90 11.87 23.77
C PRO A 18 9.03 12.25 22.55
N THR A 19 8.26 13.32 22.68
CA THR A 19 7.57 13.89 21.51
C THR A 19 8.60 14.53 20.59
N PRO A 20 8.59 14.26 19.27
CA PRO A 20 9.51 14.89 18.35
C PRO A 20 9.25 16.39 18.27
N ALA A 21 10.30 17.18 18.12
CA ALA A 21 10.17 18.58 17.76
C ALA A 21 10.35 18.72 16.24
N PRO A 22 9.51 19.50 15.56
CA PRO A 22 9.64 19.68 14.11
C PRO A 22 10.91 20.51 13.81
N THR A 23 11.74 20.01 12.90
CA THR A 23 12.91 20.74 12.40
C THR A 23 12.53 21.67 11.24
N GLU A 24 13.52 22.31 10.61
CA GLU A 24 13.28 23.17 9.44
C GLU A 24 12.58 22.37 8.31
N GLY A 25 11.50 22.91 7.78
CA GLY A 25 10.69 22.28 6.74
C GLY A 25 9.74 21.16 7.21
N GLU A 26 9.71 20.85 8.52
CA GLU A 26 8.83 19.80 9.06
C GLU A 26 7.58 20.35 9.74
N LEU A 27 6.57 19.52 9.77
CA LEU A 27 5.35 19.69 10.57
C LEU A 27 5.35 18.67 11.70
N LEU A 28 4.92 19.06 12.88
CA LEU A 28 4.49 18.12 13.92
C LEU A 28 2.99 17.88 13.76
N VAL A 29 2.61 16.62 13.57
CA VAL A 29 1.22 16.23 13.44
C VAL A 29 0.81 15.41 14.65
N ARG A 30 -0.28 15.81 15.29
CA ARG A 30 -0.99 14.99 16.27
C ARG A 30 -1.83 13.96 15.51
N VAL A 31 -1.41 12.71 15.57
CA VAL A 31 -2.03 11.60 14.85
C VAL A 31 -3.38 11.26 15.48
N ARG A 32 -4.41 11.06 14.65
CA ARG A 32 -5.74 10.60 15.02
C ARG A 32 -5.98 9.16 14.59
N ALA A 33 -5.41 8.81 13.45
CA ALA A 33 -5.45 7.45 12.92
C ALA A 33 -4.20 7.15 12.09
N THR A 34 -3.85 5.90 12.04
CA THR A 34 -2.79 5.34 11.20
C THR A 34 -3.27 4.04 10.56
N SER A 35 -2.53 3.45 9.63
CA SER A 35 -2.93 2.19 9.01
C SER A 35 -1.78 1.23 8.79
N LEU A 36 -2.09 -0.08 8.83
CA LEU A 36 -1.12 -1.13 8.60
C LEU A 36 -0.86 -1.33 7.12
N ASN A 37 0.42 -1.57 6.81
CA ASN A 37 0.89 -1.92 5.48
C ASN A 37 1.77 -3.19 5.52
N ALA A 38 1.97 -3.81 4.38
CA ALA A 38 2.84 -4.99 4.29
C ALA A 38 4.28 -4.67 4.75
N VAL A 39 4.77 -3.45 4.51
CA VAL A 39 6.10 -3.01 4.94
C VAL A 39 6.24 -2.99 6.47
N ASP A 40 5.18 -2.62 7.19
CA ASP A 40 5.17 -2.63 8.65
C ASP A 40 5.29 -4.05 9.20
N TRP A 41 4.56 -4.99 8.58
CA TRP A 41 4.66 -6.41 8.90
C TRP A 41 6.07 -6.97 8.62
N TYR A 42 6.68 -6.61 7.46
CA TYR A 42 8.05 -7.00 7.16
C TYR A 42 9.03 -6.45 8.21
N GLY A 43 8.90 -5.18 8.59
CA GLY A 43 9.67 -4.54 9.65
C GLY A 43 9.49 -5.24 11.01
N PHE A 44 8.25 -5.47 11.41
CA PHE A 44 7.91 -6.16 12.66
C PHE A 44 8.47 -7.59 12.72
N ARG A 45 8.40 -8.34 11.61
CA ARG A 45 8.88 -9.74 11.53
C ARG A 45 10.38 -9.84 11.21
N GLY A 46 11.03 -8.76 10.80
CA GLY A 46 12.41 -8.78 10.30
C GLY A 46 12.57 -9.70 9.10
N ARG A 47 11.68 -9.60 8.13
CA ARG A 47 11.68 -10.39 6.90
C ARG A 47 11.78 -9.47 5.68
N PRO A 48 12.28 -9.93 4.52
CA PRO A 48 12.98 -11.22 4.33
C PRO A 48 14.33 -11.23 5.08
N TYR A 49 14.80 -12.40 5.49
CA TYR A 49 16.00 -12.50 6.33
C TYR A 49 17.26 -11.96 5.64
N VAL A 50 17.33 -12.00 4.30
CA VAL A 50 18.42 -11.40 3.53
C VAL A 50 18.52 -9.88 3.71
N ALA A 51 17.47 -9.19 4.13
CA ALA A 51 17.47 -7.75 4.38
C ALA A 51 17.94 -7.38 5.80
N ARG A 52 18.06 -8.35 6.74
CA ARG A 52 18.47 -8.10 8.13
C ARG A 52 19.80 -7.38 8.29
N PRO A 53 20.85 -7.61 7.49
CA PRO A 53 22.09 -6.82 7.57
C PRO A 53 21.84 -5.31 7.43
N LEU A 54 20.83 -4.91 6.65
CA LEU A 54 20.45 -3.51 6.45
C LEU A 54 19.43 -3.03 7.53
N MET A 55 18.48 -3.89 7.90
CA MET A 55 17.39 -3.57 8.84
C MET A 55 17.79 -3.71 10.31
N GLY A 56 18.85 -4.45 10.60
CA GLY A 56 19.29 -4.86 11.93
C GLY A 56 19.25 -6.39 12.10
N LEU A 57 20.32 -6.99 12.60
CA LEU A 57 20.46 -8.46 12.66
C LEU A 57 19.49 -9.10 13.67
N ARG A 58 19.42 -8.57 14.87
CA ARG A 58 18.63 -9.14 15.99
C ARG A 58 17.40 -8.30 16.34
N ARG A 59 17.46 -7.01 16.11
CA ARG A 59 16.38 -6.03 16.33
C ARG A 59 16.41 -4.99 15.21
N PRO A 60 15.29 -4.31 14.91
CA PRO A 60 15.28 -3.21 13.95
C PRO A 60 16.27 -2.12 14.35
N ARG A 61 16.89 -1.46 13.38
CA ARG A 61 17.74 -0.27 13.61
C ARG A 61 16.90 0.93 13.99
N SER A 62 15.70 1.06 13.41
CA SER A 62 14.68 2.03 13.80
C SER A 62 13.62 1.34 14.65
N ASN A 63 13.30 1.92 15.79
CA ASN A 63 12.29 1.37 16.69
C ASN A 63 10.86 1.78 16.29
N GLY A 64 10.70 2.81 15.45
CA GLY A 64 9.40 3.31 15.00
C GLY A 64 8.87 2.53 13.80
N LEU A 65 7.67 2.00 13.92
CA LEU A 65 6.87 1.45 12.83
C LEU A 65 5.75 2.40 12.44
N GLY A 66 5.12 2.11 11.30
CA GLY A 66 4.04 2.90 10.75
C GLY A 66 4.52 3.83 9.66
N GLY A 67 3.80 3.82 8.55
CA GLY A 67 4.11 4.65 7.39
C GLY A 67 3.01 5.65 7.07
N ASP A 68 1.76 5.32 7.35
CA ASP A 68 0.60 6.14 7.02
C ASP A 68 0.03 6.83 8.25
N PHE A 69 -0.47 8.05 8.09
CA PHE A 69 -1.16 8.78 9.16
C PHE A 69 -2.24 9.70 8.60
N ALA A 70 -3.19 10.05 9.47
CA ALA A 70 -4.06 11.21 9.36
C ALA A 70 -4.21 11.85 10.75
N GLY A 71 -4.24 13.17 10.80
CA GLY A 71 -4.26 13.90 12.05
C GLY A 71 -4.38 15.40 11.86
N VAL A 72 -4.00 16.15 12.88
CA VAL A 72 -4.07 17.62 12.93
C VAL A 72 -2.68 18.18 13.12
N VAL A 73 -2.33 19.20 12.36
CA VAL A 73 -1.06 19.92 12.53
C VAL A 73 -1.04 20.55 13.91
N GLU A 74 -0.06 20.21 14.72
CA GLU A 74 0.15 20.74 16.08
C GLU A 74 1.12 21.92 16.07
N ALA A 75 2.23 21.78 15.33
CA ALA A 75 3.25 22.81 15.20
C ALA A 75 3.91 22.76 13.82
N VAL A 76 4.49 23.89 13.43
CA VAL A 76 5.15 24.09 12.13
C VAL A 76 6.59 24.51 12.37
N GLY A 77 7.54 23.76 11.83
CA GLY A 77 8.96 24.12 11.82
C GLY A 77 9.24 25.29 10.86
N ALA A 78 10.35 25.96 11.04
CA ALA A 78 10.74 27.09 10.18
C ALA A 78 10.80 26.65 8.70
N GLY A 79 10.27 27.47 7.79
CA GLY A 79 10.31 27.20 6.35
C GLY A 79 9.27 26.16 5.82
N ALA A 80 8.49 25.53 6.67
CA ALA A 80 7.40 24.70 6.23
C ALA A 80 6.23 25.55 5.71
N ALA A 81 5.89 25.43 4.42
CA ALA A 81 4.92 26.29 3.77
C ALA A 81 3.58 25.60 3.49
N GLY A 82 2.49 26.38 3.54
CA GLY A 82 1.18 26.02 3.00
C GLY A 82 0.25 25.26 3.96
N LEU A 83 0.71 24.87 5.16
CA LEU A 83 -0.10 24.26 6.22
C LEU A 83 0.12 24.99 7.54
N ALA A 84 -0.90 25.08 8.38
CA ALA A 84 -0.89 25.81 9.65
C ALA A 84 -1.36 24.91 10.81
N PRO A 85 -1.04 25.24 12.07
CA PRO A 85 -1.62 24.58 13.23
C PRO A 85 -3.15 24.58 13.15
N GLY A 86 -3.76 23.41 13.42
CA GLY A 86 -5.19 23.19 13.28
C GLY A 86 -5.63 22.61 11.94
N ASP A 87 -4.79 22.60 10.89
CA ASP A 87 -5.13 21.96 9.61
C ASP A 87 -5.24 20.44 9.78
N GLU A 88 -6.31 19.88 9.20
CA GLU A 88 -6.49 18.42 9.08
C GLU A 88 -5.68 17.90 7.90
N VAL A 89 -4.80 16.94 8.17
CA VAL A 89 -3.83 16.43 7.19
C VAL A 89 -3.79 14.91 7.16
N TYR A 90 -3.29 14.39 6.04
CA TYR A 90 -2.95 12.98 5.89
C TYR A 90 -1.63 12.85 5.12
N GLY A 91 -0.96 11.72 5.27
CA GLY A 91 0.33 11.54 4.62
C GLY A 91 1.08 10.29 5.04
N SER A 92 2.38 10.32 4.73
CA SER A 92 3.28 9.21 5.04
C SER A 92 4.54 9.70 5.72
N ALA A 93 4.83 9.15 6.90
CA ALA A 93 6.05 9.42 7.66
C ALA A 93 6.45 8.21 8.49
N SER A 94 7.74 8.01 8.71
CA SER A 94 8.22 6.91 9.56
C SER A 94 7.87 7.14 11.02
N GLY A 95 7.40 6.08 11.70
CA GLY A 95 7.04 6.15 13.12
C GLY A 95 5.61 6.59 13.40
N ALA A 96 4.71 6.48 12.42
CA ALA A 96 3.33 6.94 12.52
C ALA A 96 2.44 6.12 13.51
N PHE A 97 2.89 4.98 14.04
CA PHE A 97 2.19 4.30 15.14
C PHE A 97 2.50 4.97 16.49
N ALA A 98 2.21 6.26 16.58
CA ALA A 98 2.47 7.12 17.74
C ALA A 98 1.46 8.26 17.81
N GLU A 99 1.35 8.90 18.98
CA GLU A 99 0.46 10.07 19.17
C GLU A 99 0.91 11.30 18.35
N TYR A 100 2.19 11.40 18.03
CA TYR A 100 2.75 12.49 17.22
C TYR A 100 3.77 11.95 16.22
N VAL A 101 3.82 12.59 15.05
CA VAL A 101 4.82 12.31 14.03
C VAL A 101 5.35 13.61 13.42
N ALA A 102 6.64 13.66 13.15
CA ALA A 102 7.25 14.74 12.38
C ALA A 102 7.28 14.33 10.89
N VAL A 103 6.87 15.22 10.00
CA VAL A 103 6.78 14.99 8.56
C VAL A 103 7.17 16.22 7.75
N SER A 104 7.84 16.02 6.61
CA SER A 104 8.25 17.12 5.72
C SER A 104 7.53 17.06 4.36
N ALA A 105 7.89 16.11 3.51
CA ALA A 105 7.58 16.15 2.08
C ALA A 105 6.30 15.41 1.67
N SER A 106 5.80 14.49 2.49
CA SER A 106 4.68 13.62 2.13
C SER A 106 3.48 13.85 3.04
N VAL A 107 2.95 15.06 2.98
CA VAL A 107 1.78 15.49 3.74
C VAL A 107 0.94 16.46 2.90
N GLU A 108 -0.37 16.31 2.99
CA GLU A 108 -1.35 17.15 2.29
C GLU A 108 -2.61 17.28 3.16
N ARG A 109 -3.48 18.26 2.86
CA ARG A 109 -4.80 18.41 3.49
C ARG A 109 -5.61 17.14 3.31
N LYS A 110 -6.23 16.69 4.38
CA LYS A 110 -7.13 15.53 4.38
C LYS A 110 -8.28 15.78 3.38
N PRO A 111 -8.67 14.77 2.55
CA PRO A 111 -9.89 14.87 1.76
C PRO A 111 -11.10 15.26 2.62
N ALA A 112 -11.86 16.26 2.18
CA ALA A 112 -12.93 16.85 2.98
C ALA A 112 -14.08 15.86 3.29
N ASN A 113 -14.27 14.89 2.41
CA ASN A 113 -15.30 13.84 2.50
C ASN A 113 -14.86 12.56 3.24
N LEU A 114 -13.66 12.53 3.83
CA LEU A 114 -13.17 11.39 4.61
C LEU A 114 -13.04 11.71 6.10
N SER A 115 -13.28 10.70 6.94
CA SER A 115 -12.86 10.68 8.34
C SER A 115 -11.32 10.55 8.43
N PHE A 116 -10.74 10.76 9.63
CA PHE A 116 -9.30 10.51 9.84
C PHE A 116 -8.92 9.05 9.61
N GLU A 117 -9.77 8.12 10.00
CA GLU A 117 -9.57 6.69 9.81
C GLU A 117 -9.52 6.30 8.33
N GLU A 118 -10.44 6.84 7.54
CA GLU A 118 -10.48 6.63 6.10
C GLU A 118 -9.27 7.28 5.42
N ALA A 119 -8.93 8.51 5.80
CA ALA A 119 -7.78 9.21 5.25
C ALA A 119 -6.45 8.51 5.57
N ALA A 120 -6.29 7.97 6.79
CA ALA A 120 -5.11 7.18 7.16
C ALA A 120 -4.96 5.88 6.36
N ALA A 121 -6.04 5.35 5.79
CA ALA A 121 -6.01 4.14 4.96
C ALA A 121 -5.46 4.38 3.55
N VAL A 122 -5.30 5.65 3.13
CA VAL A 122 -5.00 6.02 1.73
C VAL A 122 -3.51 5.97 1.37
N PRO A 123 -2.55 6.59 2.11
CA PRO A 123 -1.27 7.01 1.54
C PRO A 123 -0.49 5.90 0.83
N LEU A 124 0.10 4.94 1.52
CA LEU A 124 0.98 3.96 0.89
C LEU A 124 0.26 3.06 -0.13
N ALA A 125 -0.98 2.66 0.17
CA ALA A 125 -1.77 1.85 -0.74
C ALA A 125 -2.15 2.65 -2.01
N GLY A 126 -2.57 3.90 -1.84
CA GLY A 126 -2.88 4.82 -2.92
C GLY A 126 -1.67 5.15 -3.78
N PHE A 127 -0.51 5.50 -3.18
CA PHE A 127 0.75 5.71 -3.91
C PHE A 127 1.11 4.49 -4.76
N THR A 128 1.03 3.31 -4.16
CA THR A 128 1.41 2.07 -4.84
C THR A 128 0.50 1.79 -6.03
N ALA A 129 -0.80 2.00 -5.88
CA ALA A 129 -1.75 1.83 -6.96
C ALA A 129 -1.56 2.89 -8.06
N LEU A 130 -1.47 4.17 -7.69
CA LEU A 130 -1.37 5.29 -8.62
C LEU A 130 -0.07 5.23 -9.43
N GLN A 131 1.09 5.17 -8.76
CA GLN A 131 2.39 5.09 -9.43
C GLN A 131 2.52 3.82 -10.26
N GLY A 132 2.04 2.69 -9.73
CA GLY A 132 2.08 1.41 -10.42
C GLY A 132 1.28 1.41 -11.73
N LEU A 133 0.13 2.01 -11.74
CA LEU A 133 -0.74 2.07 -12.94
C LEU A 133 -0.36 3.21 -13.87
N ARG A 134 -0.21 4.45 -13.34
CA ARG A 134 0.08 5.65 -14.13
C ARG A 134 1.52 5.62 -14.68
N ASP A 135 2.51 5.51 -13.78
CA ASP A 135 3.91 5.76 -14.14
C ASP A 135 4.61 4.51 -14.69
N HIS A 136 4.31 3.35 -14.12
CA HIS A 136 4.95 2.08 -14.51
C HIS A 136 4.08 1.25 -15.46
N GLY A 137 2.76 1.30 -15.31
CA GLY A 137 1.80 0.66 -16.19
C GLY A 137 1.58 1.45 -17.46
N GLY A 138 1.63 2.78 -17.41
CA GLY A 138 1.23 3.65 -18.51
C GLY A 138 -0.24 3.47 -18.88
N VAL A 139 -1.08 3.25 -17.85
CA VAL A 139 -2.53 3.00 -18.05
C VAL A 139 -3.23 4.26 -18.52
N GLY A 140 -4.05 4.10 -19.54
CA GLY A 140 -4.87 5.15 -20.12
C GLY A 140 -6.19 4.64 -20.70
N PRO A 141 -7.01 5.53 -21.28
CA PRO A 141 -8.31 5.18 -21.80
C PRO A 141 -8.27 4.07 -22.85
N GLY A 142 -9.24 3.14 -22.77
CA GLY A 142 -9.41 2.02 -23.70
C GLY A 142 -8.46 0.85 -23.50
N GLN A 143 -7.51 0.94 -22.56
CA GLN A 143 -6.65 -0.18 -22.21
C GLN A 143 -7.37 -1.14 -21.26
N ARG A 144 -6.96 -2.42 -21.32
CA ARG A 144 -7.47 -3.47 -20.44
C ARG A 144 -6.46 -3.81 -19.37
N VAL A 145 -6.87 -3.66 -18.12
CA VAL A 145 -6.04 -3.90 -16.93
C VAL A 145 -6.55 -5.09 -16.15
N LEU A 146 -5.66 -6.03 -15.78
CA LEU A 146 -5.95 -7.08 -14.81
C LEU A 146 -5.28 -6.76 -13.48
N VAL A 147 -6.06 -6.68 -12.40
CA VAL A 147 -5.56 -6.50 -11.03
C VAL A 147 -5.56 -7.84 -10.31
N ASN A 148 -4.39 -8.47 -10.17
CA ASN A 148 -4.24 -9.72 -9.41
C ASN A 148 -4.03 -9.43 -7.93
N GLY A 149 -4.96 -9.89 -7.09
CA GLY A 149 -5.01 -9.58 -5.66
C GLY A 149 -5.83 -8.32 -5.36
N ALA A 150 -6.96 -8.18 -6.06
CA ALA A 150 -7.83 -7.00 -6.04
C ALA A 150 -8.47 -6.69 -4.66
N ALA A 151 -8.61 -7.70 -3.79
CA ALA A 151 -9.23 -7.54 -2.48
C ALA A 151 -8.29 -7.01 -1.39
N GLY A 152 -6.98 -6.97 -1.62
CA GLY A 152 -6.00 -6.47 -0.66
C GLY A 152 -5.95 -4.95 -0.57
N GLY A 153 -5.24 -4.40 0.43
CA GLY A 153 -5.16 -2.95 0.66
C GLY A 153 -4.76 -2.14 -0.58
N VAL A 154 -3.71 -2.56 -1.32
CA VAL A 154 -3.33 -1.93 -2.58
C VAL A 154 -4.30 -2.28 -3.72
N GLY A 155 -4.80 -3.53 -3.74
CA GLY A 155 -5.67 -4.01 -4.82
C GLY A 155 -6.98 -3.24 -4.92
N THR A 156 -7.60 -2.89 -3.79
CA THR A 156 -8.84 -2.11 -3.76
C THR A 156 -8.66 -0.71 -4.35
N PHE A 157 -7.50 -0.07 -4.13
CA PHE A 157 -7.15 1.18 -4.80
C PHE A 157 -6.82 0.96 -6.26
N ALA A 158 -6.11 -0.12 -6.62
CA ALA A 158 -5.68 -0.37 -7.99
C ALA A 158 -6.88 -0.56 -8.94
N VAL A 159 -7.95 -1.25 -8.52
CA VAL A 159 -9.19 -1.37 -9.31
C VAL A 159 -9.78 0.01 -9.59
N GLN A 160 -9.95 0.83 -8.57
CA GLN A 160 -10.58 2.15 -8.68
C GLN A 160 -9.72 3.15 -9.46
N VAL A 161 -8.40 3.16 -9.21
CA VAL A 161 -7.46 4.06 -9.92
C VAL A 161 -7.38 3.68 -11.41
N ALA A 162 -7.32 2.39 -11.75
CA ALA A 162 -7.33 1.95 -13.14
C ALA A 162 -8.62 2.41 -13.87
N LYS A 163 -9.76 2.26 -13.19
CA LYS A 163 -11.05 2.78 -13.68
C LYS A 163 -11.03 4.29 -13.85
N ALA A 164 -10.47 5.01 -12.87
CA ALA A 164 -10.33 6.45 -12.91
C ALA A 164 -9.42 6.93 -14.06
N LEU A 165 -8.45 6.12 -14.48
CA LEU A 165 -7.60 6.37 -15.62
C LEU A 165 -8.27 6.02 -16.99
N GLY A 166 -9.51 5.51 -16.97
CA GLY A 166 -10.30 5.19 -18.17
C GLY A 166 -10.08 3.78 -18.74
N ALA A 167 -9.50 2.87 -17.95
CA ALA A 167 -9.28 1.49 -18.36
C ALA A 167 -10.52 0.62 -18.16
N GLU A 168 -10.63 -0.46 -18.95
CA GLU A 168 -11.46 -1.62 -18.66
C GLU A 168 -10.74 -2.47 -17.60
N VAL A 169 -11.37 -2.70 -16.46
CA VAL A 169 -10.72 -3.33 -15.31
C VAL A 169 -11.27 -4.71 -15.03
N HIS A 170 -10.41 -5.71 -15.05
CA HIS A 170 -10.70 -7.04 -14.57
C HIS A 170 -9.95 -7.30 -13.26
N ALA A 171 -10.57 -8.03 -12.35
CA ALA A 171 -10.03 -8.29 -11.01
C ALA A 171 -9.84 -9.79 -10.76
N VAL A 172 -8.88 -10.14 -9.89
CA VAL A 172 -8.70 -11.51 -9.39
C VAL A 172 -8.77 -11.47 -7.86
N CYS A 173 -9.70 -12.20 -7.27
CA CYS A 173 -9.87 -12.33 -5.83
C CYS A 173 -10.46 -13.69 -5.45
N SER A 174 -10.72 -13.92 -4.15
CA SER A 174 -11.46 -15.10 -3.67
C SER A 174 -12.96 -14.86 -3.72
N THR A 175 -13.74 -15.94 -3.68
CA THR A 175 -15.22 -15.97 -3.73
C THR A 175 -15.86 -14.88 -2.86
N ARG A 176 -15.45 -14.77 -1.60
CA ARG A 176 -15.99 -13.80 -0.62
C ARG A 176 -15.79 -12.33 -0.98
N ASN A 177 -14.96 -12.02 -1.98
CA ASN A 177 -14.58 -10.64 -2.35
C ASN A 177 -15.05 -10.26 -3.76
N VAL A 178 -15.78 -11.14 -4.46
CA VAL A 178 -16.23 -10.93 -5.84
C VAL A 178 -17.16 -9.71 -5.91
N GLU A 179 -18.15 -9.65 -5.04
CA GLU A 179 -19.10 -8.53 -4.99
C GLU A 179 -18.38 -7.19 -4.74
N GLN A 180 -17.50 -7.14 -3.74
CA GLN A 180 -16.69 -5.96 -3.46
C GLN A 180 -15.86 -5.51 -4.68
N ALA A 181 -15.26 -6.43 -5.43
CA ALA A 181 -14.48 -6.08 -6.61
C ALA A 181 -15.35 -5.45 -7.71
N HIS A 182 -16.57 -5.94 -7.90
CA HIS A 182 -17.56 -5.33 -8.80
C HIS A 182 -17.98 -3.94 -8.33
N GLU A 183 -18.29 -3.77 -7.05
CA GLU A 183 -18.65 -2.47 -6.46
C GLU A 183 -17.54 -1.42 -6.61
N LEU A 184 -16.28 -1.86 -6.64
CA LEU A 184 -15.12 -0.98 -6.86
C LEU A 184 -14.87 -0.66 -8.33
N GLY A 185 -15.65 -1.25 -9.25
CA GLY A 185 -15.65 -0.91 -10.66
C GLY A 185 -14.98 -1.95 -11.58
N ALA A 186 -14.72 -3.18 -11.11
CA ALA A 186 -14.27 -4.24 -12.01
C ALA A 186 -15.42 -4.74 -12.89
N GLU A 187 -15.23 -4.75 -14.21
CA GLU A 187 -16.20 -5.23 -15.20
C GLU A 187 -16.28 -6.77 -15.18
N ARG A 188 -15.15 -7.42 -14.93
CA ARG A 188 -15.05 -8.88 -14.77
C ARG A 188 -14.23 -9.21 -13.54
N VAL A 189 -14.69 -10.24 -12.79
CA VAL A 189 -13.95 -10.75 -11.63
C VAL A 189 -13.69 -12.23 -11.83
N PHE A 190 -12.42 -12.62 -11.73
CA PHE A 190 -11.97 -14.00 -11.67
C PHE A 190 -11.90 -14.45 -10.22
N ASP A 191 -12.75 -15.40 -9.86
CA ASP A 191 -12.63 -16.07 -8.58
C ASP A 191 -11.57 -17.18 -8.69
N TYR A 192 -10.41 -16.95 -8.08
CA TYR A 192 -9.28 -17.89 -8.20
C TYR A 192 -9.54 -19.26 -7.54
N GLU A 193 -10.60 -19.39 -6.73
CA GLU A 193 -11.02 -20.67 -6.13
C GLU A 193 -11.73 -21.57 -7.16
N HIS A 194 -12.30 -20.98 -8.20
CA HIS A 194 -13.08 -21.65 -9.21
C HIS A 194 -12.50 -21.58 -10.62
N GLU A 195 -11.79 -20.49 -10.97
CA GLU A 195 -11.24 -20.30 -12.31
C GLU A 195 -9.80 -19.77 -12.29
N ASP A 196 -9.02 -20.14 -13.30
CA ASP A 196 -7.67 -19.66 -13.51
C ASP A 196 -7.65 -18.59 -14.61
N PHE A 197 -7.50 -17.31 -14.23
CA PHE A 197 -7.44 -16.19 -15.15
C PHE A 197 -6.38 -16.36 -16.25
N THR A 198 -5.30 -17.13 -15.99
CA THR A 198 -4.22 -17.35 -16.96
C THR A 198 -4.61 -18.28 -18.11
N ARG A 199 -5.81 -18.85 -18.07
CA ARG A 199 -6.42 -19.66 -19.12
C ARG A 199 -7.49 -18.92 -19.92
N SER A 200 -7.73 -17.63 -19.58
CA SER A 200 -8.68 -16.79 -20.28
C SER A 200 -8.17 -16.42 -21.68
N ASP A 201 -9.10 -16.26 -22.62
CA ASP A 201 -8.82 -15.73 -23.97
C ASP A 201 -8.65 -14.21 -24.00
N VAL A 202 -8.97 -13.54 -22.89
CA VAL A 202 -8.79 -12.09 -22.76
C VAL A 202 -7.29 -11.74 -22.74
N ARG A 203 -6.93 -10.63 -23.40
CA ARG A 203 -5.56 -10.10 -23.41
C ARG A 203 -5.54 -8.76 -22.72
N TYR A 204 -4.50 -8.57 -21.87
CA TYR A 204 -4.33 -7.40 -21.02
C TYR A 204 -3.13 -6.56 -21.47
N ASP A 205 -3.33 -5.26 -21.52
CA ASP A 205 -2.25 -4.29 -21.75
C ASP A 205 -1.39 -4.15 -20.50
N VAL A 206 -2.02 -4.22 -19.31
CA VAL A 206 -1.33 -4.18 -18.02
C VAL A 206 -1.85 -5.28 -17.10
N LEU A 207 -0.94 -6.09 -16.56
CA LEU A 207 -1.19 -6.99 -15.45
C LEU A 207 -0.54 -6.41 -14.19
N PHE A 208 -1.36 -5.89 -13.30
CA PHE A 208 -0.93 -5.36 -12.00
C PHE A 208 -0.92 -6.50 -10.97
N ASP A 209 0.28 -7.01 -10.65
CA ASP A 209 0.44 -8.19 -9.80
C ASP A 209 0.79 -7.83 -8.36
N ASN A 210 -0.22 -7.76 -7.52
CA ASN A 210 -0.09 -7.54 -6.08
C ASN A 210 -0.01 -8.85 -5.27
N ALA A 211 -0.44 -9.98 -5.84
CA ALA A 211 -0.46 -11.28 -5.16
C ALA A 211 0.83 -12.09 -5.35
N GLY A 212 1.48 -11.98 -6.51
CA GLY A 212 2.66 -12.79 -6.86
C GLY A 212 2.38 -14.29 -6.92
N SER A 213 1.15 -14.66 -7.29
CA SER A 213 0.66 -16.04 -7.20
C SER A 213 0.93 -16.88 -8.45
N ARG A 214 1.34 -16.25 -9.57
CA ARG A 214 1.49 -16.90 -10.87
C ARG A 214 2.90 -16.80 -11.42
N SER A 215 3.31 -17.81 -12.22
CA SER A 215 4.59 -17.81 -12.92
C SER A 215 4.56 -16.84 -14.11
N TRP A 216 5.75 -16.41 -14.57
CA TRP A 216 5.87 -15.64 -15.80
C TRP A 216 5.22 -16.32 -17.00
N SER A 217 5.47 -17.63 -17.18
CA SER A 217 4.93 -18.40 -18.30
C SER A 217 3.39 -18.41 -18.32
N SER A 218 2.75 -18.39 -17.15
CA SER A 218 1.30 -18.31 -17.01
C SER A 218 0.80 -16.90 -17.31
N MET A 219 1.38 -15.87 -16.71
CA MET A 219 0.98 -14.47 -16.92
C MET A 219 1.15 -14.02 -18.36
N ARG A 220 2.25 -14.44 -19.03
CA ARG A 220 2.52 -14.10 -20.42
C ARG A 220 1.40 -14.53 -21.39
N ARG A 221 0.69 -15.60 -21.11
CA ARG A 221 -0.39 -16.10 -21.99
C ARG A 221 -1.54 -15.12 -22.13
N VAL A 222 -1.78 -14.33 -21.10
CA VAL A 222 -2.89 -13.36 -21.07
C VAL A 222 -2.43 -11.91 -21.30
N LEU A 223 -1.15 -11.69 -21.64
CA LEU A 223 -0.68 -10.36 -22.04
C LEU A 223 -0.93 -10.10 -23.53
N ALA A 224 -1.36 -8.89 -23.83
CA ALA A 224 -1.39 -8.36 -25.18
C ALA A 224 0.02 -8.31 -25.80
N PRO A 225 0.20 -8.15 -27.12
CA PRO A 225 1.51 -8.11 -27.76
C PRO A 225 2.52 -7.13 -27.10
N ASN A 226 2.08 -5.95 -26.71
CA ASN A 226 2.87 -4.94 -26.02
C ASN A 226 2.56 -4.84 -24.52
N GLY A 227 1.81 -5.81 -23.98
CA GLY A 227 1.39 -5.82 -22.60
C GLY A 227 2.57 -6.00 -21.65
N ARG A 228 2.42 -5.44 -20.44
CA ARG A 228 3.44 -5.43 -19.38
C ARG A 228 2.91 -5.92 -18.05
N VAL A 229 3.81 -6.41 -17.21
CA VAL A 229 3.50 -6.79 -15.82
C VAL A 229 4.09 -5.75 -14.88
N VAL A 230 3.26 -5.22 -13.98
CA VAL A 230 3.68 -4.35 -12.87
C VAL A 230 3.66 -5.20 -11.60
N LEU A 231 4.84 -5.51 -11.09
CA LEU A 231 5.02 -6.32 -9.89
C LEU A 231 5.01 -5.41 -8.66
N VAL A 232 4.09 -5.65 -7.75
CA VAL A 232 3.90 -4.84 -6.53
C VAL A 232 4.17 -5.68 -5.29
N GLY A 233 3.70 -6.91 -5.28
CA GLY A 233 3.81 -7.82 -4.16
C GLY A 233 4.39 -9.19 -4.56
N GLY A 234 4.31 -10.12 -3.63
CA GLY A 234 4.75 -11.49 -3.86
C GLY A 234 4.48 -12.38 -2.65
N PRO A 235 4.74 -13.70 -2.79
CA PRO A 235 4.45 -14.67 -1.76
C PRO A 235 5.15 -14.33 -0.44
N ARG A 236 4.40 -14.24 0.65
CA ARG A 236 4.93 -13.97 2.00
C ARG A 236 5.54 -15.23 2.65
N SER A 237 5.26 -16.42 2.13
CA SER A 237 5.63 -17.71 2.71
C SER A 237 7.15 -17.97 2.76
N ARG A 238 7.94 -17.36 1.90
CA ARG A 238 9.39 -17.59 1.80
C ARG A 238 10.16 -16.68 2.76
N ARG A 239 10.53 -17.20 3.93
CA ARG A 239 11.20 -16.44 5.00
C ARG A 239 12.55 -15.82 4.58
N MET A 240 13.34 -16.52 3.76
CA MET A 240 14.69 -16.08 3.34
C MET A 240 14.63 -14.93 2.35
N LEU A 241 13.99 -15.13 1.20
CA LEU A 241 13.98 -14.18 0.08
C LEU A 241 12.67 -13.36 0.00
N GLY A 242 11.60 -13.80 0.69
CA GLY A 242 10.29 -13.17 0.61
C GLY A 242 9.82 -13.03 -0.85
N PRO A 243 9.26 -11.87 -1.23
CA PRO A 243 8.82 -11.61 -2.60
C PRO A 243 9.97 -11.45 -3.61
N LEU A 244 11.19 -11.12 -3.14
CA LEU A 244 12.34 -10.83 -4.03
C LEU A 244 12.68 -11.99 -4.97
N GLY A 245 12.58 -13.24 -4.49
CA GLY A 245 12.85 -14.41 -5.32
C GLY A 245 11.82 -14.60 -6.45
N HIS A 246 10.55 -14.26 -6.22
CA HIS A 246 9.51 -14.27 -7.25
C HIS A 246 9.77 -13.13 -8.26
N ILE A 247 9.98 -11.91 -7.78
CA ILE A 247 10.26 -10.74 -8.59
C ILE A 247 11.46 -10.96 -9.51
N ALA A 248 12.58 -11.46 -8.98
CA ALA A 248 13.78 -11.72 -9.75
C ALA A 248 13.53 -12.75 -10.87
N ARG A 249 12.81 -13.85 -10.59
CA ARG A 249 12.47 -14.86 -11.59
C ARG A 249 11.58 -14.32 -12.69
N VAL A 250 10.54 -13.54 -12.32
CA VAL A 250 9.62 -12.94 -13.31
C VAL A 250 10.37 -11.95 -14.18
N LYS A 251 11.20 -11.06 -13.60
CA LYS A 251 11.98 -10.08 -14.36
C LYS A 251 12.95 -10.75 -15.33
N LEU A 252 13.71 -11.73 -14.86
CA LEU A 252 14.66 -12.46 -15.70
C LEU A 252 13.94 -13.16 -16.87
N ALA A 253 12.84 -13.86 -16.59
CA ALA A 253 12.08 -14.53 -17.63
C ALA A 253 11.42 -13.55 -18.61
N ALA A 254 10.92 -12.40 -18.13
CA ALA A 254 10.38 -11.35 -18.99
C ALA A 254 11.44 -10.80 -19.96
N THR A 255 12.65 -10.51 -19.46
CA THR A 255 13.78 -10.04 -20.28
C THR A 255 14.15 -11.04 -21.36
N LEU A 256 14.24 -12.33 -21.03
CA LEU A 256 14.51 -13.39 -22.00
C LEU A 256 13.45 -13.49 -23.11
N HIS A 257 12.20 -13.10 -22.80
CA HIS A 257 11.09 -13.09 -23.76
C HIS A 257 10.88 -11.71 -24.41
N ARG A 258 11.78 -10.75 -24.20
CA ARG A 258 11.68 -9.36 -24.70
C ARG A 258 10.36 -8.69 -24.33
N ARG A 259 9.91 -8.89 -23.09
CA ARG A 259 8.69 -8.32 -22.55
C ARG A 259 8.97 -7.46 -21.32
N ALA A 260 8.09 -6.50 -21.03
CA ALA A 260 8.23 -5.63 -19.89
C ALA A 260 7.66 -6.26 -18.61
N ALA A 261 8.51 -6.42 -17.60
CA ALA A 261 8.10 -6.66 -16.21
C ALA A 261 8.82 -5.66 -15.30
N VAL A 262 8.04 -4.77 -14.69
CA VAL A 262 8.55 -3.69 -13.84
C VAL A 262 8.26 -4.03 -12.39
N PHE A 263 9.26 -3.94 -11.53
CA PHE A 263 9.11 -3.88 -10.08
C PHE A 263 9.53 -2.50 -9.61
N PHE A 264 8.76 -1.91 -8.74
CA PHE A 264 9.04 -0.62 -8.14
C PHE A 264 8.71 -0.63 -6.64
N ILE A 265 9.20 0.35 -5.94
CA ILE A 265 8.81 0.67 -4.56
C ILE A 265 8.21 2.06 -4.62
N ALA A 266 6.99 2.20 -4.12
CA ALA A 266 6.29 3.47 -4.13
C ALA A 266 7.08 4.53 -3.33
N LYS A 267 7.14 5.73 -3.89
CA LYS A 267 7.84 6.87 -3.28
C LYS A 267 6.80 7.86 -2.76
N PRO A 268 6.69 8.02 -1.43
CA PRO A 268 5.79 9.01 -0.88
C PRO A 268 6.16 10.42 -1.38
N ASN A 269 5.17 11.16 -1.87
CA ASN A 269 5.32 12.55 -2.31
C ASN A 269 3.98 13.30 -2.21
N ARG A 270 4.04 14.63 -2.17
CA ARG A 270 2.87 15.48 -2.01
C ARG A 270 1.96 15.48 -3.25
N ASP A 271 2.53 15.50 -4.45
CA ASP A 271 1.76 15.63 -5.70
C ASP A 271 0.80 14.44 -5.90
N ASP A 272 1.25 13.23 -5.54
CA ASP A 272 0.39 12.05 -5.57
C ASP A 272 -0.70 12.10 -4.49
N LEU A 273 -0.43 12.68 -3.31
CA LEU A 273 -1.47 12.92 -2.30
C LEU A 273 -2.53 13.90 -2.83
N VAL A 274 -2.10 14.99 -3.48
CA VAL A 274 -3.04 15.93 -4.14
C VAL A 274 -3.91 15.19 -5.15
N THR A 275 -3.30 14.40 -6.03
CA THR A 275 -4.02 13.61 -7.04
C THR A 275 -5.02 12.64 -6.40
N LEU A 276 -4.59 11.93 -5.35
CA LEU A 276 -5.45 10.99 -4.62
C LEU A 276 -6.60 11.73 -3.92
N ARG A 277 -6.34 12.90 -3.31
CA ARG A 277 -7.37 13.74 -2.70
C ARG A 277 -8.43 14.13 -3.73
N GLU A 278 -8.01 14.64 -4.88
CA GLU A 278 -8.93 15.04 -5.96
C GLU A 278 -9.80 13.87 -6.45
N LEU A 279 -9.20 12.69 -6.63
CA LEU A 279 -9.95 11.49 -7.02
C LEU A 279 -10.96 11.06 -5.95
N ILE A 280 -10.61 11.21 -4.68
CA ILE A 280 -11.47 10.85 -3.54
C ILE A 280 -12.60 11.86 -3.39
N GLU A 281 -12.30 13.14 -3.44
CA GLU A 281 -13.31 14.22 -3.33
C GLU A 281 -14.30 14.19 -4.50
N ALA A 282 -13.84 13.76 -5.68
CA ALA A 282 -14.69 13.49 -6.86
C ALA A 282 -15.49 12.17 -6.76
N GLY A 283 -15.36 11.40 -5.68
CA GLY A 283 -16.05 10.12 -5.50
C GLY A 283 -15.57 8.98 -6.42
N ARG A 284 -14.42 9.16 -7.10
CA ARG A 284 -13.85 8.17 -8.03
C ARG A 284 -13.02 7.10 -7.35
N VAL A 285 -12.50 7.39 -6.15
CA VAL A 285 -11.72 6.49 -5.31
C VAL A 285 -12.23 6.60 -3.87
N ARG A 286 -12.38 5.47 -3.20
CA ARG A 286 -12.71 5.40 -1.77
C ARG A 286 -11.83 4.36 -1.07
N PRO A 287 -11.36 4.61 0.14
CA PRO A 287 -10.67 3.60 0.92
C PRO A 287 -11.65 2.51 1.38
N VAL A 288 -11.17 1.26 1.41
CA VAL A 288 -11.92 0.13 1.97
C VAL A 288 -11.21 -0.32 3.24
N ILE A 289 -11.91 -0.30 4.36
CA ILE A 289 -11.40 -0.66 5.67
C ILE A 289 -12.06 -1.97 6.11
N GLU A 290 -11.26 -3.00 6.36
CA GLU A 290 -11.71 -4.29 6.87
C GLU A 290 -11.90 -4.27 8.38
N ARG A 291 -10.93 -3.66 9.09
CA ARG A 291 -10.90 -3.67 10.56
C ARG A 291 -10.36 -2.36 11.11
N ARG A 292 -10.91 -1.97 12.25
CA ARG A 292 -10.38 -0.91 13.11
C ARG A 292 -9.89 -1.53 14.42
N CYS A 293 -8.81 -1.00 14.97
CA CYS A 293 -8.29 -1.40 16.28
C CYS A 293 -7.61 -0.20 16.97
N GLU A 294 -7.37 -0.30 18.25
CA GLU A 294 -6.61 0.68 19.01
C GLU A 294 -5.10 0.42 18.95
N LEU A 295 -4.28 1.42 19.27
CA LEU A 295 -2.82 1.29 19.30
C LEU A 295 -2.34 0.14 20.20
N ALA A 296 -3.03 -0.11 21.31
CA ALA A 296 -2.72 -1.23 22.19
C ALA A 296 -2.87 -2.61 21.53
N GLN A 297 -3.73 -2.73 20.52
CA GLN A 297 -4.02 -3.96 19.78
C GLN A 297 -3.14 -4.14 18.53
N LEU A 298 -2.26 -3.17 18.23
CA LEU A 298 -1.42 -3.19 17.03
C LEU A 298 -0.61 -4.48 16.87
N GLY A 299 -0.05 -5.01 17.97
CA GLY A 299 0.72 -6.25 17.93
C GLY A 299 -0.11 -7.47 17.50
N GLU A 300 -1.39 -7.53 17.89
CA GLU A 300 -2.33 -8.56 17.42
C GLU A 300 -2.66 -8.35 15.95
N ALA A 301 -3.01 -7.12 15.56
CA ALA A 301 -3.33 -6.78 14.19
C ALA A 301 -2.19 -7.10 13.20
N LEU A 302 -0.93 -6.87 13.60
CA LEU A 302 0.24 -7.28 12.82
C LEU A 302 0.37 -8.81 12.71
N ARG A 303 -0.06 -9.57 13.71
CA ARG A 303 -0.04 -11.05 13.64
C ARG A 303 -1.10 -11.59 12.72
N THR A 304 -2.29 -10.98 12.64
CA THR A 304 -3.33 -11.43 11.69
C THR A 304 -2.89 -11.30 10.23
N MET A 305 -1.88 -10.48 9.94
CA MET A 305 -1.29 -10.39 8.60
C MET A 305 -0.38 -11.58 8.25
N ASP A 306 -0.03 -12.46 9.20
CA ASP A 306 0.83 -13.64 8.96
C ASP A 306 0.22 -14.60 7.94
N ASP A 307 -1.09 -14.76 7.96
CA ASP A 307 -1.81 -15.70 7.11
C ASP A 307 -1.91 -15.23 5.65
N GLY A 308 -1.54 -13.97 5.37
CA GLY A 308 -1.51 -13.40 4.01
C GLY A 308 -2.88 -13.12 3.40
N HIS A 309 -3.96 -13.32 4.15
CA HIS A 309 -5.35 -13.16 3.72
C HIS A 309 -5.98 -11.83 4.17
N ALA A 310 -5.17 -10.81 4.47
CA ALA A 310 -5.68 -9.50 4.82
C ALA A 310 -6.55 -8.95 3.67
N ARG A 311 -7.79 -8.64 3.98
CA ARG A 311 -8.77 -8.03 3.11
C ARG A 311 -8.71 -6.53 3.33
N ALA A 312 -8.54 -5.73 2.27
CA ALA A 312 -8.54 -4.27 2.37
C ALA A 312 -7.53 -3.69 3.39
N LYS A 313 -7.86 -2.60 4.08
CA LYS A 313 -6.97 -1.89 5.03
C LYS A 313 -7.36 -2.17 6.48
N ILE A 314 -6.35 -2.26 7.35
CA ILE A 314 -6.53 -2.28 8.80
C ILE A 314 -6.09 -0.92 9.32
N VAL A 315 -6.96 -0.24 10.04
CA VAL A 315 -6.74 1.10 10.60
C VAL A 315 -6.56 1.00 12.12
N VAL A 316 -5.66 1.83 12.62
CA VAL A 316 -5.36 1.94 14.06
C VAL A 316 -5.73 3.35 14.52
N THR A 317 -6.61 3.45 15.50
CA THR A 317 -6.94 4.72 16.18
C THR A 317 -5.93 5.00 17.29
N ILE A 318 -5.57 6.27 17.42
CA ILE A 318 -4.57 6.76 18.37
C ILE A 318 -5.23 7.55 19.50
#